data_589c045b451dab193ee7d1ae6776bca5
#
_entry.id   589c045b451dab193ee7d1ae6776bca5
#
_cell.length_a   1.000
_cell.length_b   1.000
_cell.length_c   1.000
_cell.angle_alpha   90.00
_cell.angle_beta   90.00
_cell.angle_gamma   90.00
#
_symmetry.space_group_name_H-M   'P 1'
#
loop_
_entity.id
_entity.type
_entity.pdbx_description
1 polymer ?
#
loop_
_entity_poly.entity_id
_entity_poly.type
_entity_poly.pdbx_seq_one_letter_code
_entity_poly.pdbx_strand_id
1 'polypeptide(L)'
;DMREFINTLHSKGIYVIGRITVFQDPYYTKIHPELAVKKMSDKTIVWKDHKGLSFIDVGAKPYWDYVVTLGKESYSIGFDELNFDYIRFPSDGDMKDIYFSWSINKSKPESLEDFFKYLHDGLAPTGATLSADLFGMTTTNKDDLNIGQVLERTLPYFDYVAPMVYPSHFPNGFNGWANPNDHIYDLIHFTMGKAVQRTISATTSEASLTFE
;
A
#
# COMPACT_ATOMS: atom_id res chain seq x y z
N ASP A 1 15.86 -14.15 -19.30
CA ASP A 1 15.98 -14.10 -17.86
C ASP A 1 15.72 -12.66 -17.40
N MET A 2 15.13 -12.47 -16.22
CA MET A 2 14.73 -11.14 -15.73
C MET A 2 15.92 -10.21 -15.51
N ARG A 3 17.01 -10.70 -14.97
CA ARG A 3 18.27 -9.93 -14.81
C ARG A 3 18.82 -9.42 -16.14
N GLU A 4 18.83 -10.25 -17.15
CA GLU A 4 19.29 -9.89 -18.50
C GLU A 4 18.38 -8.81 -19.13
N PHE A 5 17.07 -8.94 -18.91
CA PHE A 5 16.10 -7.95 -19.37
C PHE A 5 16.33 -6.59 -18.68
N ILE A 6 16.49 -6.57 -17.35
CA ILE A 6 16.79 -5.34 -16.58
C ILE A 6 18.11 -4.71 -17.06
N ASN A 7 19.17 -5.51 -17.23
CA ASN A 7 20.46 -5.02 -17.76
C ASN A 7 20.31 -4.40 -19.16
N THR A 8 19.45 -4.96 -20.00
CA THR A 8 19.16 -4.40 -21.32
C THR A 8 18.47 -3.04 -21.21
N LEU A 9 17.57 -2.84 -20.26
CA LEU A 9 16.92 -1.55 -19.98
C LEU A 9 17.94 -0.53 -19.45
N HIS A 10 18.78 -0.93 -18.50
CA HIS A 10 19.84 -0.10 -17.94
C HIS A 10 20.86 0.37 -19.01
N SER A 11 21.20 -0.50 -19.97
CA SER A 11 22.09 -0.13 -21.08
C SER A 11 21.54 1.00 -21.96
N LYS A 12 20.22 1.27 -21.85
CA LYS A 12 19.51 2.35 -22.54
C LYS A 12 19.21 3.55 -21.61
N GLY A 13 19.72 3.55 -20.36
CA GLY A 13 19.48 4.58 -19.38
C GLY A 13 18.06 4.57 -18.80
N ILE A 14 17.37 3.42 -18.83
CA ILE A 14 16.00 3.28 -18.32
C ILE A 14 16.06 2.85 -16.86
N TYR A 15 15.40 3.62 -15.97
CA TYR A 15 15.17 3.29 -14.57
C TYR A 15 14.06 2.24 -14.46
N VAL A 16 14.29 1.18 -13.69
CA VAL A 16 13.40 0.01 -13.67
C VAL A 16 12.78 -0.18 -12.30
N ILE A 17 11.46 -0.01 -12.23
CA ILE A 17 10.67 -0.15 -11.00
C ILE A 17 10.07 -1.56 -10.95
N GLY A 18 10.34 -2.28 -9.86
CA GLY A 18 9.73 -3.58 -9.56
C GLY A 18 8.47 -3.41 -8.71
N ARG A 19 7.28 -3.64 -9.31
CA ARG A 19 6.01 -3.56 -8.57
C ARG A 19 5.66 -4.89 -7.91
N ILE A 20 5.49 -4.86 -6.59
CA ILE A 20 5.15 -6.01 -5.74
C ILE A 20 3.73 -5.83 -5.22
N THR A 21 2.84 -6.76 -5.56
CA THR A 21 1.49 -6.84 -4.97
C THR A 21 1.60 -7.55 -3.62
N VAL A 22 1.08 -6.93 -2.55
CA VAL A 22 1.29 -7.44 -1.19
C VAL A 22 0.04 -8.20 -0.69
N PHE A 23 -0.86 -7.57 0.05
CA PHE A 23 -1.90 -8.30 0.78
C PHE A 23 -3.01 -8.93 -0.07
N GLN A 24 -3.22 -8.51 -1.31
CA GLN A 24 -4.08 -9.21 -2.25
C GLN A 24 -3.29 -10.32 -2.96
N ASP A 25 -3.16 -11.47 -2.32
CA ASP A 25 -2.39 -12.60 -2.83
C ASP A 25 -3.20 -13.91 -2.78
N PRO A 26 -4.02 -14.18 -3.80
CA PRO A 26 -4.82 -15.40 -3.88
C PRO A 26 -3.99 -16.68 -4.02
N TYR A 27 -2.75 -16.58 -4.49
CA TYR A 27 -1.86 -17.72 -4.61
C TYR A 27 -1.30 -18.11 -3.26
N TYR A 28 -0.75 -17.14 -2.52
CA TYR A 28 -0.16 -17.40 -1.21
C TYR A 28 -1.22 -17.84 -0.19
N THR A 29 -2.41 -17.23 -0.19
CA THR A 29 -3.53 -17.65 0.67
C THR A 29 -4.03 -19.07 0.40
N LYS A 30 -3.84 -19.61 -0.80
CA LYS A 30 -4.16 -20.99 -1.14
C LYS A 30 -3.17 -21.98 -0.52
N ILE A 31 -1.90 -21.60 -0.42
CA ILE A 31 -0.83 -22.41 0.15
C ILE A 31 -0.79 -22.26 1.68
N HIS A 32 -1.03 -21.04 2.16
CA HIS A 32 -1.01 -20.65 3.57
C HIS A 32 -2.36 -20.07 4.01
N PRO A 33 -3.43 -20.90 4.03
CA PRO A 33 -4.76 -20.42 4.40
C PRO A 33 -4.85 -19.93 5.86
N GLU A 34 -3.94 -20.34 6.73
CA GLU A 34 -3.85 -19.89 8.12
C GLU A 34 -3.47 -18.40 8.26
N LEU A 35 -2.84 -17.81 7.23
CA LEU A 35 -2.47 -16.40 7.18
C LEU A 35 -3.52 -15.52 6.51
N ALA A 36 -4.52 -16.15 5.88
CA ALA A 36 -5.55 -15.45 5.12
C ALA A 36 -6.61 -14.79 6.02
N VAL A 37 -7.19 -13.72 5.52
CA VAL A 37 -8.45 -13.15 6.04
C VAL A 37 -9.54 -14.21 5.98
N LYS A 38 -10.34 -14.32 7.04
CA LYS A 38 -11.36 -15.34 7.23
C LYS A 38 -12.78 -14.78 7.18
N LYS A 39 -13.75 -15.68 7.03
CA LYS A 39 -15.14 -15.31 7.29
C LYS A 39 -15.41 -15.19 8.79
N MET A 40 -16.23 -14.21 9.18
CA MET A 40 -16.70 -14.10 10.55
C MET A 40 -17.68 -15.23 10.91
N SER A 41 -18.54 -15.61 9.95
CA SER A 41 -19.54 -16.68 10.11
C SER A 41 -18.93 -18.07 10.26
N ASP A 42 -17.77 -18.30 9.64
CA ASP A 42 -16.98 -19.54 9.75
C ASP A 42 -15.49 -19.22 9.56
N LYS A 43 -14.77 -19.16 10.66
CA LYS A 43 -13.34 -18.80 10.70
C LYS A 43 -12.42 -19.86 10.08
N THR A 44 -12.93 -20.98 9.62
CA THR A 44 -12.17 -21.96 8.84
C THR A 44 -12.16 -21.64 7.36
N ILE A 45 -13.11 -20.82 6.88
CA ILE A 45 -13.27 -20.45 5.47
C ILE A 45 -12.49 -19.14 5.19
N VAL A 46 -11.68 -19.17 4.13
CA VAL A 46 -11.01 -17.97 3.62
C VAL A 46 -12.03 -17.02 3.01
N TRP A 47 -12.00 -15.77 3.47
CA TRP A 47 -12.84 -14.70 2.92
C TRP A 47 -12.35 -14.28 1.53
N LYS A 48 -13.28 -13.86 0.68
CA LYS A 48 -13.00 -13.41 -0.69
C LYS A 48 -13.80 -12.16 -1.02
N ASP A 49 -13.22 -11.29 -1.82
CA ASP A 49 -13.90 -10.12 -2.39
C ASP A 49 -14.94 -10.51 -3.47
N HIS A 50 -15.61 -9.50 -4.05
CA HIS A 50 -16.59 -9.72 -5.12
C HIS A 50 -16.02 -10.36 -6.40
N LYS A 51 -14.72 -10.26 -6.62
CA LYS A 51 -14.01 -10.89 -7.74
C LYS A 51 -13.53 -12.30 -7.42
N GLY A 52 -13.77 -12.78 -6.19
CA GLY A 52 -13.31 -14.08 -5.72
C GLY A 52 -11.83 -14.11 -5.30
N LEU A 53 -11.20 -12.95 -5.15
CA LEU A 53 -9.80 -12.82 -4.71
C LEU A 53 -9.71 -12.86 -3.19
N SER A 54 -8.72 -13.55 -2.67
CA SER A 54 -8.44 -13.64 -1.25
C SER A 54 -7.27 -12.75 -0.85
N PHE A 55 -7.24 -12.40 0.43
CA PHE A 55 -6.27 -11.50 1.02
C PHE A 55 -5.53 -12.17 2.18
N ILE A 56 -4.26 -11.85 2.34
CA ILE A 56 -3.50 -12.09 3.56
C ILE A 56 -3.97 -11.09 4.62
N ASP A 57 -4.10 -11.54 5.87
CA ASP A 57 -4.35 -10.64 6.99
C ASP A 57 -3.13 -9.74 7.21
N VAL A 58 -3.34 -8.44 7.28
CA VAL A 58 -2.26 -7.44 7.37
C VAL A 58 -1.33 -7.69 8.57
N GLY A 59 -1.86 -8.22 9.68
CA GLY A 59 -1.08 -8.56 10.87
C GLY A 59 -0.29 -9.86 10.79
N ALA A 60 -0.36 -10.61 9.69
CA ALA A 60 0.29 -11.91 9.53
C ALA A 60 1.81 -11.77 9.33
N LYS A 61 2.57 -11.67 10.43
CA LYS A 61 4.04 -11.48 10.41
C LYS A 61 4.82 -12.51 9.59
N PRO A 62 4.46 -13.81 9.52
CA PRO A 62 5.17 -14.75 8.64
C PRO A 62 5.13 -14.35 7.16
N TYR A 63 4.07 -13.64 6.73
CA TYR A 63 3.99 -13.09 5.39
C TYR A 63 4.87 -11.84 5.19
N TRP A 64 5.09 -11.05 6.22
CA TRP A 64 6.00 -9.91 6.16
C TRP A 64 7.44 -10.34 5.84
N ASP A 65 7.90 -11.45 6.46
CA ASP A 65 9.21 -12.06 6.16
C ASP A 65 9.34 -12.46 4.70
N TYR A 66 8.27 -13.04 4.14
CA TYR A 66 8.21 -13.39 2.73
C TYR A 66 8.33 -12.16 1.82
N VAL A 67 7.57 -11.08 2.11
CA VAL A 67 7.61 -9.83 1.32
C VAL A 67 8.99 -9.17 1.39
N VAL A 68 9.60 -9.11 2.57
CA VAL A 68 10.98 -8.58 2.73
C VAL A 68 11.99 -9.43 1.95
N THR A 69 11.87 -10.75 1.98
CA THR A 69 12.75 -11.65 1.23
C THR A 69 12.59 -11.43 -0.27
N LEU A 70 11.35 -11.37 -0.75
CA LEU A 70 11.04 -11.07 -2.16
C LEU A 70 11.61 -9.71 -2.59
N GLY A 71 11.48 -8.68 -1.75
CA GLY A 71 12.06 -7.37 -1.99
C GLY A 71 13.59 -7.41 -2.13
N LYS A 72 14.27 -8.09 -1.20
CA LYS A 72 15.75 -8.27 -1.26
C LYS A 72 16.19 -8.98 -2.53
N GLU A 73 15.51 -10.06 -2.90
CA GLU A 73 15.79 -10.78 -4.13
C GLU A 73 15.54 -9.91 -5.37
N SER A 74 14.43 -9.19 -5.41
CA SER A 74 14.09 -8.27 -6.51
C SER A 74 15.17 -7.20 -6.68
N TYR A 75 15.59 -6.54 -5.61
CA TYR A 75 16.68 -5.57 -5.66
C TYR A 75 17.99 -6.21 -6.14
N SER A 76 18.31 -7.43 -5.66
CA SER A 76 19.54 -8.15 -6.03
C SER A 76 19.62 -8.52 -7.52
N ILE A 77 18.49 -8.65 -8.22
CA ILE A 77 18.46 -8.92 -9.66
C ILE A 77 18.51 -7.65 -10.51
N GLY A 78 18.46 -6.45 -9.89
CA GLY A 78 18.77 -5.19 -10.53
C GLY A 78 17.64 -4.19 -10.64
N PHE A 79 16.49 -4.39 -10.02
CA PHE A 79 15.48 -3.33 -9.94
C PHE A 79 16.04 -2.12 -9.18
N ASP A 80 15.81 -0.91 -9.69
CA ASP A 80 16.28 0.33 -9.07
C ASP A 80 15.38 0.77 -7.92
N GLU A 81 14.08 0.45 -8.02
CA GLU A 81 13.06 0.81 -7.03
C GLU A 81 12.10 -0.38 -6.83
N LEU A 82 11.67 -0.54 -5.59
CA LEU A 82 10.64 -1.50 -5.19
C LEU A 82 9.36 -0.74 -4.85
N ASN A 83 8.36 -0.90 -5.71
CA ASN A 83 7.04 -0.30 -5.54
C ASN A 83 6.08 -1.32 -4.92
N PHE A 84 5.43 -0.95 -3.82
CA PHE A 84 4.50 -1.82 -3.09
C PHE A 84 3.06 -1.38 -3.31
N ASP A 85 2.26 -2.26 -3.90
CA ASP A 85 0.84 -2.07 -4.12
C ASP A 85 0.00 -3.06 -3.31
N TYR A 86 -1.31 -2.78 -3.18
CA TYR A 86 -2.22 -3.53 -2.31
C TYR A 86 -1.73 -3.64 -0.87
N ILE A 87 -1.01 -2.64 -0.40
CA ILE A 87 -0.60 -2.47 1.00
C ILE A 87 -1.76 -1.85 1.80
N ARG A 88 -2.83 -2.60 1.91
CA ARG A 88 -4.10 -2.17 2.52
C ARG A 88 -4.99 -3.35 2.93
N PHE A 89 -5.95 -3.05 3.79
CA PHE A 89 -7.05 -3.97 4.05
C PHE A 89 -8.01 -4.07 2.85
N PRO A 90 -8.80 -5.16 2.73
CA PRO A 90 -9.84 -5.27 1.71
C PRO A 90 -10.84 -4.12 1.77
N SER A 91 -11.35 -3.70 0.61
CA SER A 91 -12.30 -2.58 0.48
C SER A 91 -13.65 -2.96 -0.14
N ASP A 92 -13.79 -4.15 -0.71
CA ASP A 92 -15.00 -4.63 -1.34
C ASP A 92 -15.26 -6.11 -1.04
N GLY A 93 -16.50 -6.57 -1.17
CA GLY A 93 -16.92 -7.89 -0.78
C GLY A 93 -17.95 -7.86 0.35
N ASP A 94 -18.26 -8.99 0.96
CA ASP A 94 -19.11 -9.02 2.15
C ASP A 94 -18.32 -8.56 3.39
N MET A 95 -18.26 -7.24 3.56
CA MET A 95 -17.52 -6.62 4.67
C MET A 95 -18.16 -6.86 6.04
N LYS A 96 -19.38 -7.44 6.09
CA LYS A 96 -20.02 -7.83 7.37
C LYS A 96 -19.57 -9.22 7.81
N ASP A 97 -19.15 -10.05 6.86
CA ASP A 97 -18.68 -11.41 7.12
C ASP A 97 -17.13 -11.51 7.03
N ILE A 98 -16.40 -10.46 7.43
CA ILE A 98 -14.94 -10.43 7.39
C ILE A 98 -14.36 -10.53 8.80
N TYR A 99 -13.30 -11.33 8.97
CA TYR A 99 -12.59 -11.53 10.23
C TYR A 99 -11.07 -11.51 10.03
N PHE A 100 -10.42 -10.65 10.81
CA PHE A 100 -8.96 -10.48 10.82
C PHE A 100 -8.40 -11.16 12.05
N SER A 101 -7.86 -12.38 11.91
CA SER A 101 -7.37 -13.18 13.03
C SER A 101 -6.02 -12.69 13.57
N TRP A 102 -5.21 -12.08 12.72
CA TRP A 102 -3.86 -11.58 13.04
C TRP A 102 -3.85 -10.09 13.42
N SER A 103 -4.82 -9.32 12.93
CA SER A 103 -4.95 -7.88 13.20
C SER A 103 -5.96 -7.55 14.30
N ILE A 104 -6.48 -8.53 15.03
CA ILE A 104 -7.64 -8.39 15.94
C ILE A 104 -7.41 -7.40 17.09
N ASN A 105 -6.16 -7.20 17.51
CA ASN A 105 -5.82 -6.40 18.70
C ASN A 105 -5.35 -4.98 18.38
N LYS A 106 -5.39 -4.57 17.11
CA LYS A 106 -4.95 -3.26 16.63
C LYS A 106 -5.98 -2.66 15.69
N SER A 107 -5.98 -1.33 15.59
CA SER A 107 -6.70 -0.66 14.51
C SER A 107 -6.03 -0.97 13.17
N LYS A 108 -6.78 -0.82 12.07
CA LYS A 108 -6.24 -1.04 10.73
C LYS A 108 -5.03 -0.14 10.41
N PRO A 109 -5.06 1.18 10.73
CA PRO A 109 -3.89 2.04 10.55
C PRO A 109 -2.66 1.60 11.32
N GLU A 110 -2.82 1.19 12.60
CA GLU A 110 -1.70 0.71 13.41
C GLU A 110 -1.11 -0.60 12.88
N SER A 111 -1.97 -1.53 12.46
CA SER A 111 -1.52 -2.80 11.88
C SER A 111 -0.73 -2.58 10.59
N LEU A 112 -1.18 -1.64 9.76
CA LEU A 112 -0.53 -1.33 8.49
C LEU A 112 0.78 -0.56 8.69
N GLU A 113 0.82 0.37 9.64
CA GLU A 113 2.05 1.10 10.00
C GLU A 113 3.12 0.17 10.57
N ASP A 114 2.74 -0.81 11.39
CA ASP A 114 3.68 -1.84 11.87
C ASP A 114 4.31 -2.60 10.70
N PHE A 115 3.51 -2.94 9.68
CA PHE A 115 4.01 -3.58 8.47
C PHE A 115 4.95 -2.64 7.69
N PHE A 116 4.60 -1.37 7.52
CA PHE A 116 5.45 -0.39 6.83
C PHE A 116 6.81 -0.26 7.51
N LYS A 117 6.79 -0.12 8.84
CA LYS A 117 8.03 -0.09 9.63
C LYS A 117 8.86 -1.36 9.44
N TYR A 118 8.23 -2.53 9.52
CA TYR A 118 8.92 -3.81 9.35
C TYR A 118 9.54 -3.95 7.96
N LEU A 119 8.80 -3.57 6.93
CA LEU A 119 9.24 -3.58 5.53
C LEU A 119 10.45 -2.65 5.33
N HIS A 120 10.33 -1.41 5.80
CA HIS A 120 11.40 -0.41 5.76
C HIS A 120 12.66 -0.92 6.48
N ASP A 121 12.54 -1.35 7.75
CA ASP A 121 13.69 -1.82 8.54
C ASP A 121 14.37 -3.04 7.87
N GLY A 122 13.60 -3.88 7.19
CA GLY A 122 14.11 -5.04 6.48
C GLY A 122 14.80 -4.73 5.16
N LEU A 123 14.39 -3.66 4.46
CA LEU A 123 14.88 -3.33 3.11
C LEU A 123 15.84 -2.14 3.07
N ALA A 124 15.72 -1.16 3.96
CA ALA A 124 16.61 0.02 4.00
C ALA A 124 18.12 -0.34 4.01
N PRO A 125 18.57 -1.40 4.71
CA PRO A 125 19.99 -1.80 4.67
C PRO A 125 20.48 -2.25 3.29
N THR A 126 19.58 -2.54 2.34
CA THR A 126 19.97 -2.91 0.97
C THR A 126 20.32 -1.69 0.11
N GLY A 127 19.86 -0.50 0.48
CA GLY A 127 19.94 0.72 -0.31
C GLY A 127 18.90 0.82 -1.42
N ALA A 128 17.89 -0.08 -1.43
CA ALA A 128 16.79 -0.01 -2.39
C ALA A 128 15.89 1.20 -2.13
N THR A 129 15.53 1.91 -3.18
CA THR A 129 14.46 2.93 -3.13
C THR A 129 13.10 2.24 -2.96
N LEU A 130 12.32 2.71 -1.99
CA LEU A 130 11.00 2.14 -1.67
C LEU A 130 9.89 3.11 -2.05
N SER A 131 8.87 2.64 -2.75
CA SER A 131 7.68 3.43 -3.05
C SER A 131 6.38 2.69 -2.72
N ALA A 132 5.33 3.46 -2.41
CA ALA A 132 4.04 2.95 -1.97
C ALA A 132 2.91 3.47 -2.84
N ASP A 133 2.10 2.54 -3.40
CA ASP A 133 0.84 2.89 -4.04
C ASP A 133 -0.24 3.05 -2.97
N LEU A 134 -0.82 4.24 -2.87
CA LEU A 134 -1.92 4.53 -1.97
C LEU A 134 -3.21 4.81 -2.73
N PHE A 135 -4.34 4.52 -2.10
CA PHE A 135 -5.64 4.90 -2.63
C PHE A 135 -5.72 6.42 -2.83
N GLY A 136 -6.21 6.88 -3.99
CA GLY A 136 -6.15 8.31 -4.36
C GLY A 136 -6.79 9.26 -3.34
N MET A 137 -7.87 8.83 -2.68
CA MET A 137 -8.54 9.64 -1.67
C MET A 137 -7.74 9.81 -0.36
N THR A 138 -6.65 9.06 -0.14
CA THR A 138 -5.74 9.31 0.99
C THR A 138 -5.13 10.72 0.94
N THR A 139 -5.05 11.32 -0.24
CA THR A 139 -4.55 12.69 -0.43
C THR A 139 -5.43 13.74 0.24
N THR A 140 -6.72 13.51 0.30
CA THR A 140 -7.73 14.47 0.81
C THR A 140 -8.38 14.04 2.11
N ASN A 141 -8.52 12.73 2.36
CA ASN A 141 -9.07 12.20 3.60
C ASN A 141 -8.00 12.09 4.69
N LYS A 142 -8.40 12.37 5.93
CA LYS A 142 -7.55 12.21 7.12
C LYS A 142 -7.82 10.91 7.88
N ASP A 143 -8.96 10.27 7.59
CA ASP A 143 -9.25 8.93 8.08
C ASP A 143 -8.53 7.86 7.25
N ASP A 144 -8.65 6.62 7.67
CA ASP A 144 -8.00 5.47 7.03
C ASP A 144 -8.78 4.88 5.85
N LEU A 145 -9.85 5.54 5.39
CA LEU A 145 -10.77 5.06 4.35
C LEU A 145 -11.31 3.64 4.64
N ASN A 146 -11.29 3.22 5.88
CA ASN A 146 -11.58 1.86 6.33
C ASN A 146 -10.68 0.76 5.70
N ILE A 147 -9.55 1.14 5.12
CA ILE A 147 -8.55 0.24 4.50
C ILE A 147 -7.18 0.29 5.18
N GLY A 148 -7.05 1.08 6.25
CA GLY A 148 -5.83 1.23 7.04
C GLY A 148 -4.85 2.28 6.50
N GLN A 149 -5.07 2.84 5.30
CA GLN A 149 -4.13 3.79 4.69
C GLN A 149 -4.35 5.21 5.21
N VAL A 150 -3.32 5.77 5.83
CA VAL A 150 -3.24 7.18 6.25
C VAL A 150 -1.94 7.75 5.72
N LEU A 151 -1.99 8.85 4.97
CA LEU A 151 -0.83 9.43 4.28
C LEU A 151 0.33 9.68 5.26
N GLU A 152 0.07 10.37 6.37
CA GLU A 152 1.10 10.75 7.35
C GLU A 152 1.77 9.54 8.02
N ARG A 153 1.05 8.42 8.16
CA ARG A 153 1.60 7.16 8.71
C ARG A 153 2.44 6.37 7.70
N THR A 154 2.34 6.72 6.41
CA THR A 154 3.11 6.07 5.34
C THR A 154 4.44 6.79 5.07
N LEU A 155 4.43 8.13 5.13
CA LEU A 155 5.58 8.98 4.77
C LEU A 155 6.91 8.60 5.43
N PRO A 156 6.97 8.19 6.72
CA PRO A 156 8.26 7.88 7.38
C PRO A 156 8.97 6.64 6.83
N TYR A 157 8.28 5.79 6.07
CA TYR A 157 8.76 4.46 5.69
C TYR A 157 9.03 4.27 4.20
N PHE A 158 8.72 5.27 3.37
CA PHE A 158 8.89 5.19 1.92
C PHE A 158 9.55 6.46 1.38
N ASP A 159 10.44 6.28 0.38
CA ASP A 159 11.09 7.40 -0.31
C ASP A 159 10.09 8.15 -1.21
N TYR A 160 9.14 7.41 -1.79
CA TYR A 160 8.08 7.96 -2.63
C TYR A 160 6.72 7.38 -2.28
N VAL A 161 5.69 8.21 -2.46
CA VAL A 161 4.30 7.80 -2.37
C VAL A 161 3.62 8.12 -3.70
N ALA A 162 2.95 7.14 -4.29
CA ALA A 162 2.23 7.24 -5.55
C ALA A 162 0.71 7.12 -5.31
N PRO A 163 -0.01 8.23 -5.07
CA PRO A 163 -1.46 8.18 -4.91
C PRO A 163 -2.15 7.85 -6.25
N MET A 164 -2.98 6.83 -6.23
CA MET A 164 -3.75 6.38 -7.39
C MET A 164 -4.97 7.28 -7.63
N VAL A 165 -4.73 8.48 -8.14
CA VAL A 165 -5.74 9.55 -8.35
C VAL A 165 -6.51 9.31 -9.66
N TYR A 166 -7.28 8.24 -9.71
CA TYR A 166 -8.16 7.95 -10.85
C TYR A 166 -9.49 8.69 -10.70
N PRO A 167 -9.90 9.62 -11.61
CA PRO A 167 -11.13 10.38 -11.47
C PRO A 167 -12.38 9.52 -11.27
N SER A 168 -12.43 8.34 -11.89
CA SER A 168 -13.52 7.38 -11.76
C SER A 168 -13.67 6.76 -10.37
N HIS A 169 -12.68 6.88 -9.50
CA HIS A 169 -12.70 6.37 -8.13
C HIS A 169 -13.19 7.41 -7.11
N PHE A 170 -13.35 8.65 -7.53
CA PHE A 170 -13.91 9.70 -6.67
C PHE A 170 -15.44 9.73 -6.81
N PRO A 171 -16.18 9.92 -5.70
CA PRO A 171 -17.63 9.93 -5.74
C PRO A 171 -18.16 11.17 -6.46
N ASN A 172 -19.33 11.04 -7.08
CA ASN A 172 -20.07 12.18 -7.61
C ASN A 172 -20.28 13.22 -6.50
N GLY A 173 -20.09 14.49 -6.83
CA GLY A 173 -20.14 15.59 -5.87
C GLY A 173 -18.83 15.88 -5.16
N PHE A 174 -17.77 15.08 -5.38
CA PHE A 174 -16.46 15.36 -4.81
C PHE A 174 -15.97 16.76 -5.21
N ASN A 175 -15.53 17.53 -4.23
CA ASN A 175 -15.09 18.92 -4.38
C ASN A 175 -16.13 19.84 -5.11
N GLY A 176 -17.44 19.50 -5.03
CA GLY A 176 -18.51 20.21 -5.70
C GLY A 176 -18.72 19.82 -7.17
N TRP A 177 -17.96 18.89 -7.72
CA TRP A 177 -18.09 18.42 -9.10
C TRP A 177 -19.16 17.32 -9.22
N ALA A 178 -20.17 17.56 -10.04
CA ALA A 178 -21.26 16.58 -10.25
C ALA A 178 -20.70 15.23 -10.74
N ASN A 179 -19.73 15.26 -11.65
CA ASN A 179 -19.00 14.09 -12.13
C ASN A 179 -17.49 14.40 -12.15
N PRO A 180 -16.69 13.81 -11.29
CA PRO A 180 -15.23 14.03 -11.25
C PRO A 180 -14.50 13.72 -12.57
N ASN A 181 -15.05 12.82 -13.40
CA ASN A 181 -14.42 12.49 -14.69
C ASN A 181 -14.44 13.66 -15.70
N ASP A 182 -15.29 14.64 -15.49
CA ASP A 182 -15.35 15.83 -16.34
C ASP A 182 -14.32 16.91 -15.93
N HIS A 183 -13.62 16.69 -14.80
CA HIS A 183 -12.68 17.61 -14.17
C HIS A 183 -11.29 16.96 -13.92
N ILE A 184 -10.77 16.22 -14.90
CA ILE A 184 -9.55 15.39 -14.73
C ILE A 184 -8.35 16.21 -14.25
N TYR A 185 -8.05 17.33 -14.94
CA TYR A 185 -6.92 18.20 -14.58
C TYR A 185 -7.09 18.79 -13.18
N ASP A 186 -8.26 19.38 -12.91
CA ASP A 186 -8.55 20.05 -11.64
C ASP A 186 -8.53 19.07 -10.49
N LEU A 187 -9.04 17.84 -10.69
CA LEU A 187 -9.03 16.79 -9.69
C LEU A 187 -7.59 16.36 -9.34
N ILE A 188 -6.77 16.07 -10.34
CA ILE A 188 -5.37 15.68 -10.12
C ILE A 188 -4.61 16.81 -9.45
N HIS A 189 -4.74 18.04 -9.95
CA HIS A 189 -4.08 19.22 -9.39
C HIS A 189 -4.49 19.46 -7.92
N PHE A 190 -5.79 19.38 -7.62
CA PHE A 190 -6.32 19.57 -6.27
C PHE A 190 -5.82 18.49 -5.31
N THR A 191 -5.97 17.22 -5.69
CA THR A 191 -5.62 16.09 -4.82
C THR A 191 -4.12 15.99 -4.56
N MET A 192 -3.30 16.11 -5.61
CA MET A 192 -1.84 16.11 -5.46
C MET A 192 -1.33 17.35 -4.70
N GLY A 193 -1.94 18.52 -4.94
CA GLY A 193 -1.64 19.73 -4.15
C GLY A 193 -1.94 19.53 -2.66
N LYS A 194 -3.04 18.84 -2.32
CA LYS A 194 -3.34 18.48 -0.93
C LYS A 194 -2.33 17.49 -0.34
N ALA A 195 -1.93 16.48 -1.10
CA ALA A 195 -0.90 15.53 -0.66
C ALA A 195 0.42 16.26 -0.34
N VAL A 196 0.90 17.13 -1.22
CA VAL A 196 2.12 17.92 -1.02
C VAL A 196 2.02 18.79 0.23
N GLN A 197 0.90 19.51 0.43
CA GLN A 197 0.69 20.35 1.62
C GLN A 197 0.75 19.52 2.92
N ARG A 198 0.11 18.35 2.93
CA ARG A 198 0.10 17.43 4.08
C ARG A 198 1.49 16.86 4.36
N THR A 199 2.23 16.47 3.32
CA THR A 199 3.62 15.99 3.45
C THR A 199 4.52 17.05 4.07
N ILE A 200 4.49 18.29 3.56
CA ILE A 200 5.27 19.41 4.12
C ILE A 200 4.91 19.63 5.59
N SER A 201 3.61 19.63 5.93
CA SER A 201 3.16 19.83 7.30
C SER A 201 3.63 18.73 8.25
N ALA A 202 3.60 17.46 7.82
CA ALA A 202 4.05 16.33 8.61
C ALA A 202 5.57 16.41 8.88
N THR A 203 6.38 16.59 7.85
CA THR A 203 7.84 16.66 7.98
C THR A 203 8.32 17.90 8.78
N THR A 204 7.63 19.03 8.68
CA THR A 204 7.96 20.23 9.46
C THR A 204 7.64 20.04 10.96
N SER A 205 6.56 19.32 11.27
CA SER A 205 6.18 19.01 12.66
C SER A 205 7.19 18.06 13.33
N GLU A 206 7.70 17.08 12.60
CA GLU A 206 8.74 16.16 13.10
C GLU A 206 10.07 16.91 13.33
N ALA A 207 10.47 17.77 12.41
CA ALA A 207 11.69 18.59 12.56
C ALA A 207 11.63 19.52 13.79
N SER A 208 10.45 20.02 14.17
CA SER A 208 10.29 20.86 15.37
C SER A 208 10.39 20.08 16.67
N LEU A 209 10.10 18.77 16.68
CA LEU A 209 10.23 17.91 17.86
C LEU A 209 11.67 17.43 18.13
N THR A 210 12.56 17.55 17.15
CA THR A 210 13.98 17.15 17.30
C THR A 210 14.90 18.29 17.80
N PHE A 211 14.36 19.49 18.02
CA PHE A 211 15.10 20.65 18.52
C PHE A 211 14.72 21.07 19.96
N GLU A 212 13.95 20.27 20.70
CA GLU A 212 13.74 20.43 22.15
C GLU A 212 14.57 19.38 22.93
#